data_0a91ae84e2a5a17da3b0f20301f9e25f
#
_entry.id   0a91ae84e2a5a17da3b0f20301f9e25f
#
_cell.length_a   1.000
_cell.length_b   1.000
_cell.length_c   1.000
_cell.angle_alpha   90.00
_cell.angle_beta   90.00
_cell.angle_gamma   90.00
#
_symmetry.space_group_name_H-M   'P 1'
#
loop_
_entity.id
_entity.type
_entity.pdbx_description
1 polymer ?
#
loop_
_entity_poly.entity_id
_entity_poly.type
_entity_poly.pdbx_seq_one_letter_code
_entity_poly.pdbx_strand_id
1 'polypeptide(L)'
;MEKPLPKDEIQGQDFQARKNQLLYEKEEEKKQEEFLSGKLRSYEENLTALSEYNELIPVAAEDHEPVSENLSAEELRNCKGILIRDYNQKMRDTGQKKEELVRTLNKIVRMESFQDDFYRKPLEQMLELSDDAVRVLTQLKTTVQSYDSLMEKLEVDISVVEREKERITELLEDYVREIHSNLGKIDHNSTITIRKRNIKMLKIQLPDWEENAGLYRLRLEDFIDKITMEGVELFEKNENAQEFFGSGITTRNLYDQVVGIGNVQIHLYKIEAQREYPITWKEVSRNSGGEGFCLHL
;
A
#
# COMPACT_ATOMS: atom_id res chain seq x y z
N MET A 1 97.47 65.69 -5.80
CA MET A 1 98.13 64.67 -4.99
C MET A 1 97.22 64.42 -3.74
N GLU A 2 96.38 63.47 -3.85
CA GLU A 2 95.52 63.02 -2.67
C GLU A 2 96.46 62.21 -1.77
N LYS A 3 96.57 62.63 -0.50
CA LYS A 3 97.22 61.82 0.53
C LYS A 3 96.46 60.56 0.81
N PRO A 4 97.09 59.39 0.82
CA PRO A 4 96.40 58.18 1.21
C PRO A 4 95.99 58.31 2.68
N LEU A 5 94.72 58.01 2.96
CA LEU A 5 94.13 57.91 4.31
C LEU A 5 94.89 56.87 5.14
N PRO A 6 95.17 57.18 6.43
CA PRO A 6 95.82 56.21 7.32
C PRO A 6 95.04 54.87 7.40
N LYS A 7 95.80 53.77 7.43
CA LYS A 7 95.22 52.37 7.46
C LYS A 7 94.18 52.16 8.57
N ASP A 8 94.29 52.85 9.67
CA ASP A 8 93.34 52.73 10.79
C ASP A 8 91.98 53.40 10.52
N GLU A 9 91.89 54.45 9.70
CA GLU A 9 90.65 55.10 9.27
C GLU A 9 89.90 54.22 8.24
N ILE A 10 90.62 53.53 7.35
CA ILE A 10 90.02 52.58 6.39
C ILE A 10 89.46 51.39 7.09
N GLN A 11 90.18 50.82 8.10
CA GLN A 11 89.66 49.74 8.93
C GLN A 11 88.44 50.15 9.76
N GLY A 12 88.42 51.39 10.29
CA GLY A 12 87.30 51.95 11.02
C GLY A 12 86.04 52.12 10.18
N GLN A 13 86.19 52.55 8.89
CA GLN A 13 85.09 52.68 7.94
C GLN A 13 84.53 51.29 7.52
N ASP A 14 85.39 50.30 7.30
CA ASP A 14 84.95 48.90 7.01
C ASP A 14 84.20 48.28 8.18
N PHE A 15 84.66 48.51 9.40
CA PHE A 15 83.96 48.07 10.60
C PHE A 15 82.56 48.69 10.75
N GLN A 16 82.46 49.99 10.48
CA GLN A 16 81.21 50.73 10.56
C GLN A 16 80.23 50.28 9.45
N ALA A 17 80.75 50.08 8.23
CA ALA A 17 79.93 49.52 7.12
C ALA A 17 79.41 48.13 7.44
N ARG A 18 80.28 47.27 7.98
CA ARG A 18 79.86 45.90 8.38
C ARG A 18 78.84 45.88 9.53
N LYS A 19 79.02 46.77 10.51
CA LYS A 19 78.09 46.97 11.61
C LYS A 19 76.73 47.40 11.09
N ASN A 20 76.69 48.37 10.16
CA ASN A 20 75.44 48.85 9.57
C ASN A 20 74.74 47.75 8.75
N GLN A 21 75.49 46.95 8.02
CA GLN A 21 74.99 45.82 7.28
C GLN A 21 74.33 44.74 8.22
N LEU A 22 75.07 44.41 9.28
CA LEU A 22 74.51 43.45 10.30
C LEU A 22 73.31 44.00 11.02
N LEU A 23 73.20 45.27 11.28
CA LEU A 23 72.00 45.88 11.83
C LEU A 23 70.82 45.79 10.87
N TYR A 24 71.03 46.03 9.60
CA TYR A 24 70.02 45.89 8.57
C TYR A 24 69.57 44.45 8.42
N GLU A 25 70.50 43.51 8.34
CA GLU A 25 70.16 42.06 8.30
C GLU A 25 69.36 41.65 9.52
N LYS A 26 69.73 42.12 10.73
CA LYS A 26 68.98 41.86 11.96
C LYS A 26 67.57 42.45 11.93
N GLU A 27 67.40 43.65 11.39
CA GLU A 27 66.04 44.22 11.25
C GLU A 27 65.20 43.49 10.25
N GLU A 28 65.74 42.99 9.17
CA GLU A 28 65.03 42.18 8.19
C GLU A 28 64.65 40.79 8.75
N GLU A 29 65.59 40.14 9.47
CA GLU A 29 65.31 38.89 10.17
C GLU A 29 64.21 39.07 11.21
N LYS A 30 64.21 40.15 11.99
CA LYS A 30 63.17 40.46 12.97
C LYS A 30 61.82 40.69 12.30
N LYS A 31 61.71 41.35 11.18
CA LYS A 31 60.49 41.51 10.39
C LYS A 31 59.95 40.17 9.89
N GLN A 32 60.88 39.31 9.41
CA GLN A 32 60.52 37.97 8.98
C GLN A 32 59.95 37.08 10.15
N GLU A 33 60.65 37.19 11.33
CA GLU A 33 60.19 36.49 12.53
C GLU A 33 58.79 36.96 12.98
N GLU A 34 58.56 38.27 13.00
CA GLU A 34 57.25 38.85 13.34
C GLU A 34 56.16 38.42 12.34
N PHE A 35 56.49 38.36 11.03
CA PHE A 35 55.58 37.89 9.99
C PHE A 35 55.24 36.40 10.11
N LEU A 36 56.25 35.56 10.34
CA LEU A 36 56.06 34.10 10.53
C LEU A 36 55.32 33.80 11.81
N SER A 37 55.62 34.49 12.90
CA SER A 37 54.90 34.38 14.17
C SER A 37 53.42 34.74 14.03
N GLY A 38 53.14 35.83 13.28
CA GLY A 38 51.76 36.23 12.97
C GLY A 38 51.00 35.15 12.16
N LYS A 39 51.67 34.55 11.17
CA LYS A 39 51.11 33.43 10.41
C LYS A 39 50.83 32.20 11.31
N LEU A 40 51.82 31.79 12.10
CA LEU A 40 51.69 30.65 13.00
C LEU A 40 50.48 30.80 13.93
N ARG A 41 50.36 31.95 14.57
CA ARG A 41 49.24 32.28 15.43
C ARG A 41 47.88 32.17 14.70
N SER A 42 47.80 32.67 13.45
CA SER A 42 46.61 32.59 12.63
C SER A 42 46.24 31.14 12.30
N TYR A 43 47.20 30.26 12.06
CA TYR A 43 46.96 28.84 11.83
C TYR A 43 46.52 28.13 13.09
N GLU A 44 47.12 28.41 14.26
CA GLU A 44 46.75 27.86 15.56
C GLU A 44 45.31 28.24 15.92
N GLU A 45 44.93 29.52 15.73
CA GLU A 45 43.55 29.99 15.95
C GLU A 45 42.53 29.26 15.02
N ASN A 46 42.91 29.02 13.77
CA ASN A 46 42.08 28.30 12.82
C ASN A 46 41.95 26.83 13.19
N LEU A 47 43.04 26.18 13.60
CA LEU A 47 43.04 24.79 14.03
C LEU A 47 42.18 24.59 15.27
N THR A 48 42.34 25.48 16.27
CA THR A 48 41.52 25.43 17.49
C THR A 48 40.04 25.56 17.18
N ALA A 49 39.67 26.50 16.30
CA ALA A 49 38.26 26.67 15.91
C ALA A 49 37.66 25.49 15.11
N LEU A 50 38.50 24.69 14.43
CA LEU A 50 38.06 23.47 13.71
C LEU A 50 38.07 22.22 14.61
N SER A 51 38.81 22.22 15.73
CA SER A 51 38.93 21.08 16.62
C SER A 51 37.55 20.67 17.24
N GLU A 52 36.65 21.62 17.46
CA GLU A 52 35.28 21.36 17.94
C GLU A 52 34.46 20.51 16.95
N TYR A 53 34.85 20.47 15.68
CA TYR A 53 34.16 19.73 14.61
C TYR A 53 34.83 18.40 14.29
N ASN A 54 36.02 18.09 14.83
CA ASN A 54 36.76 16.85 14.52
C ASN A 54 36.03 15.59 14.94
N GLU A 55 35.28 15.61 16.03
CA GLU A 55 34.49 14.46 16.51
C GLU A 55 33.31 14.10 15.58
N LEU A 56 32.93 15.03 14.72
CA LEU A 56 31.77 14.89 13.82
C LEU A 56 32.14 14.39 12.44
N ILE A 57 33.46 14.34 12.13
CA ILE A 57 33.95 13.86 10.84
C ILE A 57 34.27 12.37 10.97
N PRO A 58 33.53 11.48 10.28
CA PRO A 58 33.92 10.06 10.25
C PRO A 58 35.34 9.93 9.69
N VAL A 59 36.17 9.16 10.36
CA VAL A 59 37.59 8.90 10.00
C VAL A 59 37.74 8.10 8.69
N ALA A 60 36.85 8.24 7.74
CA ALA A 60 36.80 7.48 6.49
C ALA A 60 37.24 8.28 5.28
N ALA A 61 38.27 9.08 5.40
CA ALA A 61 38.79 9.81 4.25
C ALA A 61 40.31 9.63 4.12
N GLU A 62 40.74 8.39 3.85
CA GLU A 62 42.12 8.10 3.46
C GLU A 62 42.49 8.56 2.04
N ASP A 63 41.51 9.06 1.24
CA ASP A 63 41.71 9.44 -0.17
C ASP A 63 41.48 10.93 -0.46
N HIS A 64 41.73 11.83 0.49
CA HIS A 64 41.71 13.25 0.16
C HIS A 64 43.06 13.67 -0.41
N GLU A 65 43.07 14.09 -1.69
CA GLU A 65 44.19 14.83 -2.25
C GLU A 65 44.52 16.00 -1.30
N PRO A 66 45.81 16.19 -0.93
CA PRO A 66 46.18 17.26 -0.04
C PRO A 66 45.71 18.58 -0.65
N VAL A 67 44.90 19.33 0.08
CA VAL A 67 44.50 20.68 -0.28
C VAL A 67 45.78 21.46 -0.61
N SER A 68 45.85 22.03 -1.81
CA SER A 68 47.05 22.63 -2.35
C SER A 68 47.76 23.49 -1.30
N GLU A 69 49.06 23.25 -1.13
CA GLU A 69 49.95 23.90 -0.13
C GLU A 69 50.04 25.42 -0.26
N ASN A 70 49.31 26.05 -1.18
CA ASN A 70 49.45 27.44 -1.61
C ASN A 70 48.31 28.38 -1.14
N LEU A 71 47.44 27.96 -0.21
CA LEU A 71 46.38 28.84 0.30
C LEU A 71 46.99 29.87 1.30
N SER A 72 46.70 31.12 1.10
CA SER A 72 47.03 32.17 2.05
C SER A 72 46.21 32.05 3.34
N ALA A 73 46.71 32.62 4.43
CA ALA A 73 46.00 32.62 5.73
C ALA A 73 44.61 33.27 5.63
N GLU A 74 44.42 34.22 4.72
CA GLU A 74 43.14 34.89 4.47
C GLU A 74 42.16 33.99 3.73
N GLU A 75 42.63 33.27 2.71
CA GLU A 75 41.81 32.27 1.98
C GLU A 75 41.38 31.14 2.88
N LEU A 76 42.26 30.62 3.76
CA LEU A 76 41.93 29.61 4.75
C LEU A 76 40.85 30.10 5.75
N ARG A 77 40.95 31.35 6.19
CA ARG A 77 39.96 31.95 7.08
C ARG A 77 38.59 32.06 6.40
N ASN A 78 38.58 32.46 5.13
CA ASN A 78 37.35 32.55 4.34
C ASN A 78 36.72 31.17 4.10
N CYS A 79 37.52 30.18 3.68
CA CYS A 79 37.07 28.79 3.52
C CYS A 79 36.48 28.22 4.82
N LYS A 80 37.18 28.40 5.94
CA LYS A 80 36.66 28.00 7.26
C LYS A 80 35.33 28.67 7.57
N GLY A 81 35.19 29.97 7.33
CA GLY A 81 33.97 30.71 7.57
C GLY A 81 32.79 30.20 6.73
N ILE A 82 33.05 29.82 5.48
CA ILE A 82 32.04 29.21 4.60
C ILE A 82 31.65 27.81 5.11
N LEU A 83 32.62 26.94 5.37
CA LEU A 83 32.39 25.58 5.85
C LEU A 83 31.61 25.53 7.16
N ILE A 84 31.97 26.33 8.13
CA ILE A 84 31.25 26.42 9.40
C ILE A 84 29.80 26.89 9.18
N ARG A 85 29.60 27.89 8.32
CA ARG A 85 28.25 28.39 8.01
C ARG A 85 27.42 27.32 7.32
N ASP A 86 27.97 26.64 6.32
CA ASP A 86 27.31 25.57 5.59
C ASP A 86 26.97 24.37 6.50
N TYR A 87 27.92 23.98 7.36
CA TYR A 87 27.68 22.94 8.35
C TYR A 87 26.53 23.31 9.28
N ASN A 88 26.58 24.50 9.87
CA ASN A 88 25.50 24.96 10.79
C ASN A 88 24.15 25.07 10.06
N GLN A 89 24.15 25.47 8.80
CA GLN A 89 22.93 25.48 7.99
C GLN A 89 22.38 24.06 7.76
N LYS A 90 23.26 23.12 7.38
CA LYS A 90 22.89 21.72 7.19
C LYS A 90 22.38 21.07 8.47
N MET A 91 23.00 21.37 9.61
CA MET A 91 22.53 20.91 10.92
C MET A 91 21.12 21.41 11.26
N ARG A 92 20.83 22.69 10.98
CA ARG A 92 19.48 23.26 11.16
C ARG A 92 18.48 22.61 10.23
N ASP A 93 18.81 22.48 8.93
CA ASP A 93 17.96 21.86 7.93
C ASP A 93 17.65 20.40 8.32
N THR A 94 18.66 19.65 8.78
CA THR A 94 18.49 18.28 9.26
C THR A 94 17.60 18.21 10.48
N GLY A 95 17.79 19.11 11.46
CA GLY A 95 16.91 19.22 12.63
C GLY A 95 15.45 19.50 12.27
N GLN A 96 15.21 20.43 11.35
CA GLN A 96 13.87 20.75 10.87
C GLN A 96 13.22 19.54 10.15
N LYS A 97 13.98 18.85 9.29
CA LYS A 97 13.49 17.65 8.60
C LYS A 97 13.15 16.50 9.56
N LYS A 98 13.97 16.33 10.59
CA LYS A 98 13.71 15.37 11.66
C LYS A 98 12.40 15.70 12.40
N GLU A 99 12.21 16.95 12.80
CA GLU A 99 10.96 17.37 13.45
C GLU A 99 9.74 17.18 12.53
N GLU A 100 9.87 17.51 11.24
CA GLU A 100 8.82 17.29 10.25
C GLU A 100 8.48 15.80 10.12
N LEU A 101 9.47 14.91 10.09
CA LEU A 101 9.30 13.46 10.07
C LEU A 101 8.53 12.99 11.30
N VAL A 102 8.97 13.38 12.51
CA VAL A 102 8.32 13.00 13.76
C VAL A 102 6.88 13.49 13.80
N ARG A 103 6.62 14.73 13.38
CA ARG A 103 5.24 15.27 13.30
C ARG A 103 4.38 14.47 12.34
N THR A 104 4.95 14.11 11.17
CA THR A 104 4.23 13.32 10.15
C THR A 104 3.91 11.92 10.65
N LEU A 105 4.86 11.22 11.24
CA LEU A 105 4.65 9.90 11.84
C LEU A 105 3.59 9.96 12.93
N ASN A 106 3.67 10.94 13.86
CA ASN A 106 2.66 11.12 14.89
C ASN A 106 1.27 11.42 14.32
N LYS A 107 1.18 12.14 13.20
CA LYS A 107 -0.09 12.38 12.52
C LYS A 107 -0.66 11.08 11.95
N ILE A 108 0.16 10.27 11.30
CA ILE A 108 -0.26 8.99 10.70
C ILE A 108 -0.72 8.01 11.79
N VAL A 109 0.03 7.86 12.88
CA VAL A 109 -0.34 7.00 14.03
C VAL A 109 -1.71 7.34 14.60
N ARG A 110 -2.13 8.62 14.53
CA ARG A 110 -3.44 9.06 15.03
C ARG A 110 -4.58 8.92 14.05
N MET A 111 -4.31 8.55 12.79
CA MET A 111 -5.37 8.33 11.79
C MET A 111 -6.14 7.05 12.14
N GLU A 112 -7.45 7.08 11.97
CA GLU A 112 -8.34 5.95 12.23
C GLU A 112 -7.93 4.68 11.45
N SER A 113 -7.50 4.86 10.20
CA SER A 113 -7.02 3.77 9.33
C SER A 113 -5.76 3.05 9.84
N PHE A 114 -5.04 3.62 10.82
CA PHE A 114 -3.80 3.06 11.38
C PHE A 114 -3.95 2.68 12.86
N GLN A 115 -5.17 2.49 13.36
CA GLN A 115 -5.42 2.08 14.73
C GLN A 115 -5.16 0.59 14.97
N ASP A 116 -5.23 -0.23 13.92
CA ASP A 116 -4.87 -1.63 13.99
C ASP A 116 -3.40 -1.80 14.35
N ASP A 117 -3.11 -2.73 15.26
CA ASP A 117 -1.76 -3.03 15.74
C ASP A 117 -0.79 -3.40 14.61
N PHE A 118 -1.28 -4.00 13.54
CA PHE A 118 -0.49 -4.38 12.38
C PHE A 118 0.14 -3.17 11.68
N TYR A 119 -0.62 -2.07 11.55
CA TYR A 119 -0.13 -0.83 10.94
C TYR A 119 0.53 0.09 11.95
N ARG A 120 0.06 0.11 13.20
CA ARG A 120 0.52 1.03 14.24
C ARG A 120 1.91 0.69 14.76
N LYS A 121 2.19 -0.58 15.06
CA LYS A 121 3.48 -1.01 15.63
C LYS A 121 4.71 -0.64 14.80
N PRO A 122 4.75 -0.83 13.46
CA PRO A 122 5.87 -0.37 12.66
C PRO A 122 6.11 1.14 12.73
N LEU A 123 5.04 1.94 12.80
CA LEU A 123 5.13 3.40 12.90
C LEU A 123 5.65 3.84 14.27
N GLU A 124 5.22 3.20 15.35
CA GLU A 124 5.72 3.43 16.72
C GLU A 124 7.21 3.09 16.82
N GLN A 125 7.65 1.98 16.22
CA GLN A 125 9.07 1.62 16.13
C GLN A 125 9.90 2.67 15.38
N MET A 126 9.36 3.24 14.29
CA MET A 126 10.03 4.33 13.56
C MET A 126 10.14 5.60 14.41
N LEU A 127 9.14 5.89 15.27
CA LEU A 127 9.21 7.02 16.21
C LEU A 127 10.29 6.81 17.26
N GLU A 128 10.44 5.61 17.79
CA GLU A 128 11.52 5.26 18.76
C GLU A 128 12.91 5.41 18.12
N LEU A 129 13.04 5.14 16.82
CA LEU A 129 14.29 5.25 16.07
C LEU A 129 14.52 6.65 15.48
N SER A 130 13.70 7.64 15.79
CA SER A 130 13.69 8.97 15.16
C SER A 130 15.02 9.72 15.24
N ASP A 131 15.93 9.32 16.14
CA ASP A 131 17.28 9.89 16.26
C ASP A 131 18.25 9.41 15.20
N ASP A 132 18.00 8.22 14.59
CA ASP A 132 18.82 7.63 13.54
C ASP A 132 18.06 7.62 12.22
N ALA A 133 18.25 8.65 11.41
CA ALA A 133 17.57 8.81 10.12
C ALA A 133 17.83 7.63 9.15
N VAL A 134 19.00 7.00 9.20
CA VAL A 134 19.36 5.88 8.33
C VAL A 134 18.52 4.65 8.70
N ARG A 135 18.40 4.37 10.01
CA ARG A 135 17.57 3.27 10.50
C ARG A 135 16.09 3.49 10.19
N VAL A 136 15.59 4.72 10.42
CA VAL A 136 14.20 5.07 10.08
C VAL A 136 13.93 4.84 8.59
N LEU A 137 14.82 5.32 7.69
CA LEU A 137 14.68 5.11 6.25
C LEU A 137 14.73 3.64 5.86
N THR A 138 15.60 2.86 6.48
CA THR A 138 15.69 1.42 6.24
C THR A 138 14.41 0.72 6.68
N GLN A 139 13.93 1.01 7.89
CA GLN A 139 12.68 0.47 8.41
C GLN A 139 11.49 0.85 7.53
N LEU A 140 11.41 2.13 7.12
CA LEU A 140 10.36 2.61 6.23
C LEU A 140 10.34 1.85 4.90
N LYS A 141 11.50 1.70 4.25
CA LYS A 141 11.62 0.93 3.00
C LYS A 141 11.17 -0.51 3.17
N THR A 142 11.62 -1.18 4.24
CA THR A 142 11.23 -2.57 4.53
C THR A 142 9.73 -2.67 4.77
N THR A 143 9.15 -1.74 5.51
CA THR A 143 7.70 -1.72 5.79
C THR A 143 6.88 -1.49 4.52
N VAL A 144 7.27 -0.53 3.68
CA VAL A 144 6.62 -0.26 2.39
C VAL A 144 6.70 -1.50 1.49
N GLN A 145 7.87 -2.11 1.33
CA GLN A 145 8.03 -3.34 0.54
C GLN A 145 7.16 -4.49 1.06
N SER A 146 7.05 -4.62 2.38
CA SER A 146 6.18 -5.63 2.99
C SER A 146 4.70 -5.38 2.67
N TYR A 147 4.26 -4.12 2.71
CA TYR A 147 2.89 -3.77 2.34
C TYR A 147 2.62 -3.94 0.86
N ASP A 148 3.56 -3.57 -0.03
CA ASP A 148 3.44 -3.80 -1.47
C ASP A 148 3.28 -5.29 -1.77
N SER A 149 4.11 -6.15 -1.17
CA SER A 149 3.99 -7.61 -1.32
C SER A 149 2.68 -8.16 -0.77
N LEU A 150 2.16 -7.59 0.31
CA LEU A 150 0.85 -7.97 0.86
C LEU A 150 -0.28 -7.52 -0.09
N MET A 151 -0.21 -6.33 -0.64
CA MET A 151 -1.19 -5.82 -1.61
C MET A 151 -1.22 -6.71 -2.86
N GLU A 152 -0.06 -7.05 -3.44
CA GLU A 152 0.02 -7.96 -4.58
C GLU A 152 -0.62 -9.33 -4.27
N LYS A 153 -0.36 -9.87 -3.07
CA LYS A 153 -0.98 -11.12 -2.64
C LYS A 153 -2.50 -10.99 -2.53
N LEU A 154 -2.98 -9.92 -1.90
CA LEU A 154 -4.42 -9.68 -1.75
C LEU A 154 -5.12 -9.51 -3.10
N GLU A 155 -4.50 -8.83 -4.07
CA GLU A 155 -5.03 -8.69 -5.44
C GLU A 155 -5.16 -10.06 -6.13
N VAL A 156 -4.16 -10.94 -5.95
CA VAL A 156 -4.24 -12.32 -6.46
C VAL A 156 -5.36 -13.09 -5.77
N ASP A 157 -5.46 -13.01 -4.44
CA ASP A 157 -6.50 -13.70 -3.67
C ASP A 157 -7.90 -13.21 -4.08
N ILE A 158 -8.10 -11.90 -4.25
CA ILE A 158 -9.36 -11.31 -4.75
C ILE A 158 -9.69 -11.87 -6.14
N SER A 159 -8.73 -11.89 -7.06
CA SER A 159 -8.95 -12.40 -8.42
C SER A 159 -9.28 -13.89 -8.46
N VAL A 160 -8.80 -14.67 -7.50
CA VAL A 160 -9.16 -16.08 -7.31
C VAL A 160 -10.60 -16.20 -6.85
N VAL A 161 -10.99 -15.42 -5.83
CA VAL A 161 -12.36 -15.42 -5.29
C VAL A 161 -13.37 -14.99 -6.36
N GLU A 162 -13.07 -13.96 -7.13
CA GLU A 162 -13.94 -13.49 -8.24
C GLU A 162 -14.15 -14.58 -9.29
N ARG A 163 -13.07 -15.30 -9.68
CA ARG A 163 -13.20 -16.42 -10.63
C ARG A 163 -14.02 -17.58 -10.07
N GLU A 164 -13.85 -17.91 -8.78
CA GLU A 164 -14.67 -18.95 -8.16
C GLU A 164 -16.14 -18.53 -8.05
N LYS A 165 -16.41 -17.25 -7.74
CA LYS A 165 -17.78 -16.70 -7.76
C LYS A 165 -18.40 -16.85 -9.15
N GLU A 166 -17.68 -16.48 -10.21
CA GLU A 166 -18.16 -16.63 -11.58
C GLU A 166 -18.45 -18.08 -11.93
N ARG A 167 -17.55 -18.99 -11.58
CA ARG A 167 -17.74 -20.43 -11.78
C ARG A 167 -18.96 -20.97 -11.05
N ILE A 168 -19.18 -20.55 -9.81
CA ILE A 168 -20.36 -20.95 -9.03
C ILE A 168 -21.62 -20.39 -9.68
N THR A 169 -21.60 -19.14 -10.14
CA THR A 169 -22.72 -18.51 -10.85
C THR A 169 -23.10 -19.29 -12.09
N GLU A 170 -22.14 -19.67 -12.93
CA GLU A 170 -22.36 -20.49 -14.13
C GLU A 170 -22.98 -21.86 -13.79
N LEU A 171 -22.42 -22.55 -12.79
CA LEU A 171 -22.94 -23.84 -12.35
C LEU A 171 -24.40 -23.76 -11.85
N LEU A 172 -24.71 -22.73 -11.08
CA LEU A 172 -26.06 -22.53 -10.56
C LEU A 172 -27.04 -22.08 -11.65
N GLU A 173 -26.57 -21.26 -12.61
CA GLU A 173 -27.35 -20.88 -13.80
C GLU A 173 -27.74 -22.11 -14.63
N ASP A 174 -26.76 -22.97 -14.93
CA ASP A 174 -26.99 -24.21 -15.66
C ASP A 174 -27.95 -25.13 -14.90
N TYR A 175 -27.81 -25.23 -13.57
CA TYR A 175 -28.69 -26.01 -12.75
C TYR A 175 -30.16 -25.51 -12.79
N VAL A 176 -30.34 -24.19 -12.67
CA VAL A 176 -31.70 -23.58 -12.75
C VAL A 176 -32.26 -23.73 -14.17
N ARG A 177 -31.45 -23.60 -15.19
CA ARG A 177 -31.84 -23.84 -16.59
C ARG A 177 -32.28 -25.28 -16.82
N GLU A 178 -31.55 -26.24 -16.24
CA GLU A 178 -31.94 -27.66 -16.30
C GLU A 178 -33.30 -27.92 -15.62
N ILE A 179 -33.52 -27.33 -14.44
CA ILE A 179 -34.82 -27.43 -13.76
C ILE A 179 -35.94 -26.86 -14.65
N HIS A 180 -35.70 -25.67 -15.23
CA HIS A 180 -36.65 -25.01 -16.13
C HIS A 180 -36.99 -25.88 -17.35
N SER A 181 -35.95 -26.44 -17.99
CA SER A 181 -36.10 -27.37 -19.10
C SER A 181 -36.88 -28.63 -18.70
N ASN A 182 -36.59 -29.19 -17.53
CA ASN A 182 -37.28 -30.38 -17.04
C ASN A 182 -38.77 -30.11 -16.73
N LEU A 183 -39.10 -28.92 -16.21
CA LEU A 183 -40.49 -28.48 -16.06
C LEU A 183 -41.20 -28.40 -17.43
N GLY A 184 -40.53 -27.90 -18.48
CA GLY A 184 -41.02 -27.91 -19.84
C GLY A 184 -41.24 -29.32 -20.40
N LYS A 185 -40.33 -30.28 -20.11
CA LYS A 185 -40.50 -31.69 -20.49
C LYS A 185 -41.66 -32.34 -19.79
N ILE A 186 -41.90 -32.01 -18.50
CA ILE A 186 -43.09 -32.50 -17.76
C ILE A 186 -44.34 -31.97 -18.42
N ASP A 187 -44.41 -30.70 -18.78
CA ASP A 187 -45.52 -30.15 -19.55
C ASP A 187 -45.76 -30.91 -20.84
N HIS A 188 -44.72 -31.14 -21.63
CA HIS A 188 -44.81 -31.83 -22.91
C HIS A 188 -45.29 -33.26 -22.73
N ASN A 189 -44.77 -34.01 -21.76
CA ASN A 189 -45.05 -35.43 -21.52
C ASN A 189 -46.34 -35.69 -20.75
N SER A 190 -47.04 -34.67 -20.28
CA SER A 190 -48.26 -34.78 -19.48
C SER A 190 -49.52 -35.10 -20.28
N THR A 191 -49.40 -35.47 -21.55
CA THR A 191 -50.52 -35.84 -22.41
C THR A 191 -50.72 -37.35 -22.38
N ILE A 192 -51.92 -37.80 -22.08
CA ILE A 192 -52.33 -39.20 -22.09
C ILE A 192 -53.39 -39.46 -23.16
N THR A 193 -53.41 -40.64 -23.72
CA THR A 193 -54.44 -41.04 -24.70
C THR A 193 -55.47 -41.88 -24.03
N ILE A 194 -56.71 -41.39 -23.95
CA ILE A 194 -57.85 -42.14 -23.44
C ILE A 194 -58.90 -42.26 -24.53
N ARG A 195 -59.36 -43.51 -24.83
CA ARG A 195 -60.38 -43.77 -25.87
C ARG A 195 -60.09 -43.08 -27.20
N LYS A 196 -58.86 -43.13 -27.64
CA LYS A 196 -58.33 -42.45 -28.88
C LYS A 196 -58.36 -40.90 -28.85
N ARG A 197 -58.55 -40.31 -27.68
CA ARG A 197 -58.36 -38.83 -27.53
C ARG A 197 -57.14 -38.55 -26.70
N ASN A 198 -56.33 -37.60 -27.16
CA ASN A 198 -55.20 -37.11 -26.44
C ASN A 198 -55.70 -36.06 -25.44
N ILE A 199 -55.47 -36.30 -24.13
CA ILE A 199 -55.91 -35.44 -23.06
C ILE A 199 -54.66 -34.97 -22.34
N LYS A 200 -54.44 -33.62 -22.31
CA LYS A 200 -53.35 -33.01 -21.54
C LYS A 200 -53.76 -32.94 -20.07
N MET A 201 -53.02 -33.64 -19.21
CA MET A 201 -53.35 -33.71 -17.76
C MET A 201 -52.79 -32.53 -16.98
N LEU A 202 -51.65 -31.99 -17.45
CA LEU A 202 -50.94 -30.88 -16.83
C LEU A 202 -50.49 -29.92 -17.91
N LYS A 203 -50.68 -28.64 -17.68
CA LYS A 203 -50.11 -27.57 -18.50
C LYS A 203 -49.29 -26.67 -17.60
N ILE A 204 -47.97 -26.56 -17.89
CA ILE A 204 -47.08 -25.69 -17.19
C ILE A 204 -46.72 -24.55 -18.18
N GLN A 205 -47.06 -23.33 -17.82
CA GLN A 205 -46.63 -22.16 -18.60
C GLN A 205 -45.40 -21.56 -17.91
N LEU A 206 -44.30 -21.62 -18.60
CA LEU A 206 -43.01 -21.09 -18.19
C LEU A 206 -42.72 -19.81 -18.94
N PRO A 207 -42.03 -18.82 -18.30
CA PRO A 207 -41.47 -17.71 -19.02
C PRO A 207 -40.41 -18.22 -20.01
N ASP A 208 -40.20 -17.50 -21.12
CA ASP A 208 -39.12 -17.86 -22.05
C ASP A 208 -37.75 -17.64 -21.39
N TRP A 209 -36.90 -18.68 -21.45
CA TRP A 209 -35.58 -18.61 -20.81
C TRP A 209 -34.65 -17.63 -21.54
N GLU A 210 -34.60 -17.70 -22.87
CA GLU A 210 -33.65 -16.91 -23.66
C GLU A 210 -33.99 -15.42 -23.62
N GLU A 211 -35.26 -15.07 -23.59
CA GLU A 211 -35.71 -13.68 -23.44
C GLU A 211 -35.34 -13.08 -22.06
N ASN A 212 -35.24 -13.93 -21.05
CA ASN A 212 -35.02 -13.51 -19.66
C ASN A 212 -33.63 -13.87 -19.12
N ALA A 213 -32.74 -14.48 -19.91
CA ALA A 213 -31.46 -15.02 -19.46
C ALA A 213 -30.60 -13.98 -18.73
N GLY A 214 -30.49 -12.76 -19.26
CA GLY A 214 -29.72 -11.68 -18.63
C GLY A 214 -30.30 -11.24 -17.28
N LEU A 215 -31.63 -11.20 -17.13
CA LEU A 215 -32.30 -10.88 -15.87
C LEU A 215 -32.10 -12.01 -14.84
N TYR A 216 -32.15 -13.27 -15.28
CA TYR A 216 -31.95 -14.41 -14.41
C TYR A 216 -30.53 -14.48 -13.87
N ARG A 217 -29.56 -14.23 -14.73
CA ARG A 217 -28.14 -14.13 -14.31
C ARG A 217 -27.93 -13.03 -13.28
N LEU A 218 -28.46 -11.84 -13.52
CA LEU A 218 -28.35 -10.72 -12.57
C LEU A 218 -28.96 -11.04 -11.20
N ARG A 219 -30.15 -11.66 -11.18
CA ARG A 219 -30.80 -12.09 -9.94
C ARG A 219 -30.02 -13.17 -9.20
N LEU A 220 -29.35 -14.04 -9.96
CA LEU A 220 -28.52 -15.09 -9.39
C LEU A 220 -27.27 -14.51 -8.74
N GLU A 221 -26.62 -13.54 -9.40
CA GLU A 221 -25.49 -12.79 -8.86
C GLU A 221 -25.86 -12.07 -7.56
N ASP A 222 -26.96 -11.34 -7.55
CA ASP A 222 -27.50 -10.66 -6.35
C ASP A 222 -27.78 -11.66 -5.22
N PHE A 223 -28.32 -12.81 -5.55
CA PHE A 223 -28.62 -13.87 -4.59
C PHE A 223 -27.33 -14.46 -3.97
N ILE A 224 -26.32 -14.71 -4.80
CA ILE A 224 -25.01 -15.22 -4.35
C ILE A 224 -24.34 -14.18 -3.44
N ASP A 225 -24.35 -12.90 -3.83
CA ASP A 225 -23.76 -11.84 -3.03
C ASP A 225 -24.43 -11.72 -1.66
N LYS A 226 -25.77 -11.75 -1.63
CA LYS A 226 -26.53 -11.69 -0.39
C LYS A 226 -26.22 -12.87 0.54
N ILE A 227 -26.25 -14.10 0.01
CA ILE A 227 -25.95 -15.31 0.81
C ILE A 227 -24.48 -15.28 1.30
N THR A 228 -23.56 -14.82 0.46
CA THR A 228 -22.15 -14.70 0.85
C THR A 228 -21.97 -13.71 1.99
N MET A 229 -22.59 -12.53 1.91
CA MET A 229 -22.54 -11.52 2.98
C MET A 229 -23.12 -12.07 4.30
N GLU A 230 -24.31 -12.66 4.24
CA GLU A 230 -24.95 -13.26 5.43
C GLU A 230 -24.10 -14.40 6.01
N GLY A 231 -23.48 -15.22 5.14
CA GLY A 231 -22.60 -16.31 5.55
C GLY A 231 -21.31 -15.82 6.23
N VAL A 232 -20.71 -14.73 5.74
CA VAL A 232 -19.55 -14.09 6.36
C VAL A 232 -19.90 -13.54 7.74
N GLU A 233 -21.03 -12.84 7.89
CA GLU A 233 -21.47 -12.33 9.18
C GLU A 233 -21.69 -13.45 10.22
N LEU A 234 -22.25 -14.59 9.80
CA LEU A 234 -22.42 -15.76 10.67
C LEU A 234 -21.09 -16.37 11.08
N PHE A 235 -20.15 -16.45 10.13
CA PHE A 235 -18.81 -16.94 10.39
C PHE A 235 -18.06 -16.05 11.40
N GLU A 236 -18.16 -14.74 11.28
CA GLU A 236 -17.58 -13.78 12.22
C GLU A 236 -18.17 -13.91 13.64
N LYS A 237 -19.46 -14.29 13.73
CA LYS A 237 -20.16 -14.55 15.01
C LYS A 237 -19.90 -15.97 15.56
N ASN A 238 -19.04 -16.76 14.89
CA ASN A 238 -18.82 -18.20 15.19
C ASN A 238 -20.11 -19.06 15.14
N GLU A 239 -21.07 -18.69 14.30
CA GLU A 239 -22.27 -19.46 14.05
C GLU A 239 -22.07 -20.45 12.90
N ASN A 240 -22.98 -21.44 12.77
CA ASN A 240 -22.85 -22.51 11.79
C ASN A 240 -23.22 -22.03 10.36
N ALA A 241 -22.30 -21.44 9.65
CA ALA A 241 -22.49 -21.00 8.27
C ALA A 241 -22.83 -22.17 7.31
N GLN A 242 -22.32 -23.38 7.57
CA GLN A 242 -22.60 -24.55 6.72
C GLN A 242 -24.09 -24.95 6.75
N GLU A 243 -24.72 -24.89 7.89
CA GLU A 243 -26.16 -25.18 8.03
C GLU A 243 -27.00 -24.09 7.34
N PHE A 244 -26.59 -22.84 7.46
CA PHE A 244 -27.18 -21.70 6.76
C PHE A 244 -27.17 -21.90 5.24
N PHE A 245 -26.02 -22.20 4.66
CA PHE A 245 -25.91 -22.45 3.21
C PHE A 245 -26.74 -23.67 2.78
N GLY A 246 -26.72 -24.76 3.56
CA GLY A 246 -27.49 -25.96 3.25
C GLY A 246 -29.00 -25.73 3.23
N SER A 247 -29.51 -24.85 4.08
CA SER A 247 -30.94 -24.49 4.12
C SER A 247 -31.29 -23.37 3.12
N GLY A 248 -30.37 -22.45 2.84
CA GLY A 248 -30.59 -21.34 1.93
C GLY A 248 -30.56 -21.71 0.45
N ILE A 249 -29.65 -22.63 0.05
CA ILE A 249 -29.48 -23.05 -1.35
C ILE A 249 -30.26 -24.33 -1.64
N THR A 250 -31.57 -24.26 -1.52
CA THR A 250 -32.46 -25.36 -1.95
C THR A 250 -32.91 -25.12 -3.39
N THR A 251 -33.21 -26.22 -4.12
CA THR A 251 -33.75 -26.17 -5.50
C THR A 251 -34.90 -25.20 -5.63
N ARG A 252 -35.85 -25.27 -4.68
CA ARG A 252 -37.02 -24.40 -4.67
C ARG A 252 -36.66 -22.93 -4.47
N ASN A 253 -35.82 -22.65 -3.48
CA ASN A 253 -35.44 -21.27 -3.17
C ASN A 253 -34.61 -20.65 -4.32
N LEU A 254 -33.65 -21.40 -4.86
CA LEU A 254 -32.86 -20.96 -5.99
C LEU A 254 -33.72 -20.66 -7.22
N TYR A 255 -34.63 -21.54 -7.58
CA TYR A 255 -35.54 -21.32 -8.70
C TYR A 255 -36.48 -20.14 -8.47
N ASP A 256 -36.98 -19.96 -7.23
CA ASP A 256 -37.85 -18.84 -6.86
C ASP A 256 -37.11 -17.51 -6.95
N GLN A 257 -35.87 -17.44 -6.47
CA GLN A 257 -35.06 -16.22 -6.53
C GLN A 257 -34.71 -15.81 -7.99
N VAL A 258 -34.41 -16.79 -8.83
CA VAL A 258 -33.96 -16.53 -10.21
C VAL A 258 -35.14 -16.30 -11.15
N VAL A 259 -36.08 -17.28 -11.23
CA VAL A 259 -37.19 -17.24 -12.17
C VAL A 259 -38.44 -16.64 -11.53
N GLY A 260 -38.66 -16.92 -10.24
CA GLY A 260 -39.86 -16.58 -9.51
C GLY A 260 -40.97 -17.64 -9.71
N ILE A 261 -41.26 -18.41 -8.67
CA ILE A 261 -42.35 -19.44 -8.72
C ILE A 261 -43.69 -18.79 -9.10
N GLY A 262 -43.92 -17.54 -8.72
CA GLY A 262 -45.10 -16.79 -9.09
C GLY A 262 -45.27 -16.52 -10.60
N ASN A 263 -44.21 -16.62 -11.39
CA ASN A 263 -44.25 -16.48 -12.85
C ASN A 263 -44.58 -17.81 -13.56
N VAL A 264 -44.60 -18.92 -12.84
CA VAL A 264 -44.93 -20.25 -13.35
C VAL A 264 -46.41 -20.51 -13.12
N GLN A 265 -47.17 -20.71 -14.22
CA GLN A 265 -48.58 -21.03 -14.12
C GLN A 265 -48.78 -22.53 -14.36
N ILE A 266 -49.45 -23.17 -13.42
CA ILE A 266 -49.72 -24.61 -13.47
C ILE A 266 -51.23 -24.80 -13.56
N HIS A 267 -51.68 -25.45 -14.63
CA HIS A 267 -53.09 -25.81 -14.85
C HIS A 267 -53.21 -27.33 -14.87
N LEU A 268 -54.07 -27.85 -14.03
CA LEU A 268 -54.40 -29.27 -13.95
C LEU A 268 -55.74 -29.55 -14.64
N TYR A 269 -55.78 -30.57 -15.43
CA TYR A 269 -57.01 -31.00 -16.10
C TYR A 269 -57.54 -32.24 -15.41
N LYS A 270 -58.72 -32.12 -14.89
CA LYS A 270 -59.41 -33.25 -14.23
C LYS A 270 -60.32 -33.99 -15.23
N ILE A 271 -60.15 -35.30 -15.35
CA ILE A 271 -60.96 -36.14 -16.20
C ILE A 271 -62.23 -36.47 -15.45
N GLU A 272 -63.17 -35.55 -15.42
CA GLU A 272 -64.55 -35.88 -15.06
C GLU A 272 -65.42 -35.97 -16.29
N ALA A 273 -66.43 -36.85 -16.26
CA ALA A 273 -67.27 -37.19 -17.43
C ALA A 273 -68.01 -36.00 -18.03
N GLN A 274 -67.97 -34.81 -17.43
CA GLN A 274 -68.72 -33.62 -17.84
C GLN A 274 -68.06 -32.27 -17.67
N ARG A 275 -66.76 -32.18 -17.20
CA ARG A 275 -66.05 -30.89 -17.03
C ARG A 275 -64.71 -30.86 -17.74
N GLU A 276 -64.62 -30.01 -18.75
CA GLU A 276 -63.37 -29.76 -19.53
C GLU A 276 -62.64 -28.44 -19.07
N TYR A 277 -62.86 -28.00 -17.82
CA TYR A 277 -62.23 -26.75 -17.36
C TYR A 277 -60.94 -27.04 -16.56
N PRO A 278 -59.84 -26.33 -16.85
CA PRO A 278 -58.60 -26.46 -16.08
C PRO A 278 -58.80 -25.89 -14.65
N ILE A 279 -58.23 -26.60 -13.66
CA ILE A 279 -58.18 -26.16 -12.28
C ILE A 279 -56.81 -25.49 -12.07
N THR A 280 -56.82 -24.26 -11.56
CA THR A 280 -55.57 -23.59 -11.21
C THR A 280 -54.99 -24.18 -9.92
N TRP A 281 -53.68 -24.11 -9.76
CA TRP A 281 -53.01 -24.58 -8.53
C TRP A 281 -53.61 -23.98 -7.25
N LYS A 282 -54.06 -22.75 -7.29
CA LYS A 282 -54.75 -22.06 -6.18
C LYS A 282 -56.11 -22.71 -5.80
N GLU A 283 -56.72 -23.45 -6.71
CA GLU A 283 -58.01 -24.10 -6.50
C GLU A 283 -57.86 -25.55 -6.03
N VAL A 284 -56.64 -26.11 -6.04
CA VAL A 284 -56.36 -27.48 -5.59
C VAL A 284 -56.80 -27.72 -4.15
N SER A 285 -56.67 -26.74 -3.29
CA SER A 285 -57.08 -26.79 -1.89
C SER A 285 -58.61 -26.98 -1.71
N ARG A 286 -59.40 -26.73 -2.76
CA ARG A 286 -60.88 -26.92 -2.74
C ARG A 286 -61.31 -28.29 -3.21
N ASN A 287 -60.37 -29.14 -3.63
CA ASN A 287 -60.69 -30.53 -4.02
C ASN A 287 -60.93 -31.40 -2.78
N SER A 288 -61.61 -32.52 -2.95
CA SER A 288 -61.84 -33.48 -1.86
C SER A 288 -60.51 -33.98 -1.31
N GLY A 289 -60.41 -34.31 -0.01
CA GLY A 289 -59.17 -34.64 0.67
C GLY A 289 -58.34 -35.75 0.03
N GLY A 290 -58.94 -36.72 -0.69
CA GLY A 290 -58.26 -37.78 -1.42
C GLY A 290 -57.63 -37.26 -2.73
N GLU A 291 -58.22 -36.30 -3.39
CA GLU A 291 -57.72 -35.67 -4.62
C GLU A 291 -56.62 -34.68 -4.34
N GLY A 292 -56.66 -33.97 -3.19
CA GLY A 292 -55.60 -33.10 -2.73
C GLY A 292 -54.29 -33.82 -2.44
N PHE A 293 -54.37 -35.05 -1.92
CA PHE A 293 -53.19 -35.86 -1.59
C PHE A 293 -52.44 -36.36 -2.84
N CYS A 294 -53.17 -36.66 -3.93
CA CYS A 294 -52.56 -37.06 -5.20
C CYS A 294 -51.87 -35.91 -5.95
N LEU A 295 -52.13 -34.65 -5.58
CA LEU A 295 -51.56 -33.45 -6.21
C LEU A 295 -50.36 -32.89 -5.46
N HIS A 296 -50.03 -33.39 -4.27
CA HIS A 296 -48.88 -33.01 -3.45
C HIS A 296 -47.68 -33.96 -3.58
N LEU A 297 -47.80 -35.05 -4.34
CA LEU A 297 -46.70 -35.95 -4.70
C LEU A 297 -46.05 -35.53 -6.03
#